data_78c06c72ee8d19f8c58148bcea182e38
#
_entry.id   78c06c72ee8d19f8c58148bcea182e38
#
_cell.length_a   1.000
_cell.length_b   1.000
_cell.length_c   1.000
_cell.angle_alpha   90.00
_cell.angle_beta   90.00
_cell.angle_gamma   90.00
#
_symmetry.space_group_name_H-M   'P 1'
#
loop_
_entity.id
_entity.type
_entity.pdbx_description
1 polymer ?
#
loop_
_entity_poly.entity_id
_entity_poly.type
_entity_poly.pdbx_seq_one_letter_code
_entity_poly.pdbx_strand_id
1 'polypeptide(L)'
;MGHEHDTGDKFLFSAPEFIRDLIMGFVPDKWLHSLDFSTLQQYPGSYITEDFQNRADDVVWRVRVAGDWIYLYLLIEFQSTVDKYMALRMMVYQGLLYQDLIKKGEVLTDGRLPPILPIVLYNGKQRWTAATNVFDLILPVPGLVEQFKPHARYLLIDENSYSDHQLASLKNLVAAIFRFEHPANPESIRQLLLLLDEWLVDRPDLRRMIAIWLRATLIHRADYRILLPEVNDLQELRIMLADRLEEWAHQYKTEGMQQGMQQGMQQGEALALQKLLTKRFGAISPDILAQISSAKTEQIELWLDQVMDAQTIEILFGGPATH
;
A
#
# COMPACT_ATOMS: atom_id res chain seq x y z
N MET A 1 -6.07 -1.09 -15.33
CA MET A 1 -5.99 -1.72 -14.00
C MET A 1 -5.99 -0.72 -12.82
N GLY A 2 -5.46 0.51 -12.94
CA GLY A 2 -5.49 1.51 -11.84
C GLY A 2 -6.87 2.07 -11.51
N HIS A 3 -7.69 2.35 -12.49
CA HIS A 3 -8.99 3.03 -12.28
C HIS A 3 -10.06 2.22 -11.52
N GLU A 4 -10.01 0.90 -11.50
CA GLU A 4 -11.03 0.07 -10.86
C GLU A 4 -10.80 -0.09 -9.36
N HIS A 5 -9.55 -0.10 -8.89
CA HIS A 5 -9.21 -0.09 -7.47
C HIS A 5 -9.57 1.27 -6.84
N ASP A 6 -9.20 2.35 -7.49
CA ASP A 6 -9.49 3.72 -7.01
C ASP A 6 -11.00 3.95 -6.82
N THR A 7 -11.85 3.36 -7.68
CA THR A 7 -13.33 3.42 -7.56
C THR A 7 -13.84 2.61 -6.36
N GLY A 8 -13.19 1.47 -6.06
CA GLY A 8 -13.55 0.62 -4.93
C GLY A 8 -13.28 1.29 -3.58
N ASP A 9 -12.11 1.93 -3.44
CA ASP A 9 -11.72 2.62 -2.21
C ASP A 9 -12.62 3.83 -1.96
N LYS A 10 -12.91 4.61 -2.99
CA LYS A 10 -13.88 5.71 -2.91
C LYS A 10 -15.24 5.26 -2.37
N PHE A 11 -15.70 4.08 -2.77
CA PHE A 11 -16.95 3.52 -2.27
C PHE A 11 -16.89 3.27 -0.75
N LEU A 12 -15.81 2.70 -0.22
CA LEU A 12 -15.63 2.50 1.22
C LEU A 12 -15.54 3.83 1.96
N PHE A 13 -14.76 4.77 1.45
CA PHE A 13 -14.56 6.09 2.06
C PHE A 13 -15.74 7.05 1.86
N SER A 14 -16.85 6.58 1.28
CA SER A 14 -18.15 7.27 1.33
C SER A 14 -18.87 7.08 2.66
N ALA A 15 -18.41 6.16 3.53
CA ALA A 15 -18.96 5.98 4.87
C ALA A 15 -18.09 6.73 5.92
N PRO A 16 -18.74 7.47 6.85
CA PRO A 16 -18.02 8.30 7.84
C PRO A 16 -17.13 7.50 8.80
N GLU A 17 -17.44 6.22 9.01
CA GLU A 17 -16.64 5.33 9.85
C GLU A 17 -15.24 5.14 9.29
N PHE A 18 -15.10 5.01 7.98
CA PHE A 18 -13.79 4.90 7.33
C PHE A 18 -12.96 6.19 7.47
N ILE A 19 -13.61 7.35 7.40
CA ILE A 19 -12.94 8.63 7.60
C ILE A 19 -12.45 8.77 9.04
N ARG A 20 -13.31 8.46 10.02
CA ARG A 20 -12.92 8.45 11.43
C ARG A 20 -11.73 7.51 11.66
N ASP A 21 -11.81 6.29 11.15
CA ASP A 21 -10.80 5.26 11.36
C ASP A 21 -9.48 5.63 10.65
N LEU A 22 -9.54 6.30 9.48
CA LEU A 22 -8.35 6.84 8.81
C LEU A 22 -7.65 7.88 9.70
N ILE A 23 -8.40 8.86 10.19
CA ILE A 23 -7.83 9.92 11.03
C ILE A 23 -7.29 9.35 12.34
N MET A 24 -8.06 8.52 13.02
CA MET A 24 -7.67 7.95 14.31
C MET A 24 -6.48 6.98 14.23
N GLY A 25 -6.35 6.24 13.13
CA GLY A 25 -5.32 5.22 12.98
C GLY A 25 -4.04 5.70 12.29
N PHE A 26 -4.15 6.68 11.39
CA PHE A 26 -3.07 6.97 10.42
C PHE A 26 -2.64 8.44 10.40
N VAL A 27 -3.38 9.34 11.02
CA VAL A 27 -2.97 10.74 11.13
C VAL A 27 -2.33 10.99 12.51
N PRO A 28 -1.02 11.32 12.59
CA PRO A 28 -0.30 11.44 13.85
C PRO A 28 -0.53 12.82 14.51
N ASP A 29 -1.79 13.19 14.76
CA ASP A 29 -2.18 14.47 15.33
C ASP A 29 -3.28 14.29 16.38
N LYS A 30 -2.91 14.52 17.67
CA LYS A 30 -3.81 14.37 18.80
C LYS A 30 -5.00 15.33 18.78
N TRP A 31 -4.83 16.52 18.19
CA TRP A 31 -5.93 17.47 18.07
C TRP A 31 -6.99 16.97 17.10
N LEU A 32 -6.58 16.43 15.96
CA LEU A 32 -7.50 15.81 14.99
C LEU A 32 -8.25 14.61 15.60
N HIS A 33 -7.61 13.87 16.50
CA HIS A 33 -8.27 12.77 17.23
C HIS A 33 -9.34 13.24 18.23
N SER A 34 -9.35 14.52 18.59
CA SER A 34 -10.34 15.09 19.52
C SER A 34 -11.56 15.70 18.82
N LEU A 35 -11.62 15.64 17.48
CA LEU A 35 -12.76 16.15 16.72
C LEU A 35 -14.03 15.33 16.97
N ASP A 36 -15.18 15.98 16.87
CA ASP A 36 -16.47 15.31 16.94
C ASP A 36 -16.83 14.68 15.58
N PHE A 37 -16.44 13.43 15.40
CA PHE A 37 -16.69 12.68 14.18
C PHE A 37 -18.18 12.39 13.92
N SER A 38 -19.07 12.61 14.89
CA SER A 38 -20.53 12.55 14.65
C SER A 38 -21.02 13.65 13.73
N THR A 39 -20.23 14.70 13.55
CA THR A 39 -20.50 15.84 12.67
C THR A 39 -19.92 15.69 11.26
N LEU A 40 -19.31 14.54 10.95
CA LEU A 40 -18.79 14.27 9.61
C LEU A 40 -19.88 14.38 8.55
N GLN A 41 -19.59 15.16 7.52
CA GLN A 41 -20.48 15.35 6.37
C GLN A 41 -19.67 15.24 5.08
N GLN A 42 -20.12 14.40 4.16
CA GLN A 42 -19.50 14.34 2.85
C GLN A 42 -19.82 15.65 2.09
N TYR A 43 -18.79 16.26 1.50
CA TYR A 43 -18.92 17.45 0.69
C TYR A 43 -19.10 17.06 -0.78
N PRO A 44 -20.10 17.58 -1.49
CA PRO A 44 -20.36 17.20 -2.89
C PRO A 44 -19.18 17.58 -3.79
N GLY A 45 -18.64 16.63 -4.55
CA GLY A 45 -17.51 16.82 -5.47
C GLY A 45 -17.81 17.61 -6.76
N SER A 46 -18.86 18.45 -6.78
CA SER A 46 -19.30 19.21 -7.98
C SER A 46 -18.41 20.41 -8.35
N TYR A 47 -17.31 20.63 -7.63
CA TYR A 47 -16.39 21.76 -7.86
C TYR A 47 -15.30 21.45 -8.92
N ILE A 48 -15.24 20.23 -9.41
CA ILE A 48 -14.27 19.82 -10.42
C ILE A 48 -14.79 20.25 -11.79
N THR A 49 -14.03 21.04 -12.55
CA THR A 49 -14.36 21.47 -13.91
C THR A 49 -14.38 20.29 -14.88
N GLU A 50 -15.08 20.43 -16.04
CA GLU A 50 -15.21 19.38 -17.05
C GLU A 50 -13.85 18.79 -17.48
N ASP A 51 -12.78 19.58 -17.52
CA ASP A 51 -11.42 19.14 -17.84
C ASP A 51 -10.82 18.19 -16.78
N PHE A 52 -11.38 18.16 -15.57
CA PHE A 52 -10.98 17.30 -14.46
C PHE A 52 -12.02 16.23 -14.09
N GLN A 53 -13.22 16.25 -14.69
CA GLN A 53 -14.30 15.28 -14.44
C GLN A 53 -13.90 13.82 -14.66
N ASN A 54 -12.92 13.56 -15.55
CA ASN A 54 -12.37 12.23 -15.78
C ASN A 54 -11.40 11.75 -14.65
N ARG A 55 -11.23 12.54 -13.59
CA ARG A 55 -10.40 12.23 -12.41
C ARG A 55 -11.25 12.31 -11.12
N ALA A 56 -12.44 11.74 -11.19
CA ALA A 56 -13.46 11.80 -10.12
C ALA A 56 -13.16 10.92 -8.89
N ASP A 57 -11.87 10.73 -8.56
CA ASP A 57 -11.46 9.78 -7.51
C ASP A 57 -11.29 10.43 -6.13
N ASP A 58 -11.53 11.74 -6.03
CA ASP A 58 -11.38 12.48 -4.78
C ASP A 58 -12.63 12.37 -3.91
N VAL A 59 -12.44 12.17 -2.62
CA VAL A 59 -13.50 12.22 -1.61
C VAL A 59 -13.24 13.40 -0.69
N VAL A 60 -14.23 14.27 -0.52
CA VAL A 60 -14.13 15.41 0.38
C VAL A 60 -15.11 15.26 1.53
N TRP A 61 -14.60 15.38 2.72
CA TRP A 61 -15.39 15.38 3.95
C TRP A 61 -15.13 16.66 4.72
N ARG A 62 -16.12 17.08 5.51
CA ARG A 62 -15.97 18.15 6.46
C ARG A 62 -16.42 17.70 7.85
N VAL A 63 -15.75 18.20 8.87
CA VAL A 63 -16.03 17.91 10.27
C VAL A 63 -16.01 19.22 11.04
N ARG A 64 -16.90 19.36 12.02
CA ARG A 64 -16.92 20.56 12.88
C ARG A 64 -15.78 20.54 13.86
N VAL A 65 -15.17 21.70 14.05
CA VAL A 65 -14.20 21.95 15.10
C VAL A 65 -14.93 22.46 16.35
N ALA A 66 -14.56 21.96 17.52
CA ALA A 66 -15.25 22.20 18.78
C ALA A 66 -15.58 23.69 19.03
N GLY A 67 -16.86 23.97 19.26
CA GLY A 67 -17.38 25.28 19.69
C GLY A 67 -17.69 26.27 18.58
N ASP A 68 -17.11 26.14 17.40
CA ASP A 68 -17.32 27.02 16.25
C ASP A 68 -17.87 26.25 15.04
N TRP A 69 -18.60 26.96 14.19
CA TRP A 69 -19.11 26.43 12.91
C TRP A 69 -18.00 26.40 11.85
N ILE A 70 -16.78 26.08 12.25
CA ILE A 70 -15.61 25.93 11.38
C ILE A 70 -15.53 24.49 10.96
N TYR A 71 -15.46 24.24 9.65
CA TYR A 71 -15.23 22.93 9.11
C TYR A 71 -13.76 22.75 8.75
N LEU A 72 -13.19 21.63 9.17
CA LEU A 72 -11.98 21.10 8.59
C LEU A 72 -12.37 20.24 7.39
N TYR A 73 -11.84 20.57 6.22
CA TYR A 73 -12.04 19.79 5.01
C TYR A 73 -10.95 18.75 4.86
N LEU A 74 -11.35 17.49 4.70
CA LEU A 74 -10.47 16.37 4.42
C LEU A 74 -10.59 16.07 2.93
N LEU A 75 -9.57 16.39 2.17
CA LEU A 75 -9.48 16.10 0.73
C LEU A 75 -8.62 14.85 0.56
N ILE A 76 -9.23 13.72 0.20
CA ILE A 76 -8.58 12.41 0.12
C ILE A 76 -8.48 12.01 -1.35
N GLU A 77 -7.26 11.78 -1.81
CA GLU A 77 -6.91 11.29 -3.14
C GLU A 77 -6.38 9.87 -3.03
N PHE A 78 -6.90 8.95 -3.84
CA PHE A 78 -6.46 7.55 -3.90
C PHE A 78 -5.48 7.35 -5.04
N GLN A 79 -4.37 6.66 -4.79
CA GLN A 79 -3.32 6.43 -5.78
C GLN A 79 -2.78 5.00 -5.71
N SER A 80 -2.81 4.29 -6.83
CA SER A 80 -2.17 2.98 -7.02
C SER A 80 -0.80 3.08 -7.71
N THR A 81 -0.45 4.25 -8.24
CA THR A 81 0.83 4.52 -8.92
C THR A 81 1.44 5.83 -8.43
N VAL A 82 2.78 5.91 -8.47
CA VAL A 82 3.48 7.13 -8.04
C VAL A 82 3.31 8.23 -9.10
N ASP A 83 2.58 9.28 -8.77
CA ASP A 83 2.51 10.51 -9.58
C ASP A 83 3.56 11.51 -9.07
N LYS A 84 4.59 11.75 -9.86
CA LYS A 84 5.68 12.67 -9.50
C LYS A 84 5.23 14.12 -9.31
N TYR A 85 4.07 14.51 -9.85
CA TYR A 85 3.48 15.84 -9.71
C TYR A 85 2.30 15.90 -8.74
N MET A 86 2.14 14.91 -7.89
CA MET A 86 1.05 14.84 -6.90
C MET A 86 0.93 16.11 -6.06
N ALA A 87 2.04 16.69 -5.61
CA ALA A 87 2.00 17.94 -4.83
C ALA A 87 1.37 19.11 -5.60
N LEU A 88 1.63 19.20 -6.91
CA LEU A 88 0.98 20.20 -7.77
C LEU A 88 -0.52 19.90 -7.94
N ARG A 89 -0.91 18.64 -8.15
CA ARG A 89 -2.32 18.25 -8.25
C ARG A 89 -3.09 18.61 -6.98
N MET A 90 -2.54 18.26 -5.81
CA MET A 90 -3.17 18.54 -4.52
C MET A 90 -3.30 20.07 -4.27
N MET A 91 -2.32 20.86 -4.70
CA MET A 91 -2.43 22.33 -4.65
C MET A 91 -3.57 22.86 -5.55
N VAL A 92 -3.71 22.32 -6.76
CA VAL A 92 -4.79 22.71 -7.68
C VAL A 92 -6.15 22.34 -7.09
N TYR A 93 -6.30 21.13 -6.55
CA TYR A 93 -7.55 20.67 -5.95
C TYR A 93 -7.96 21.52 -4.73
N GLN A 94 -7.01 21.88 -3.86
CA GLN A 94 -7.27 22.81 -2.76
C GLN A 94 -7.73 24.17 -3.29
N GLY A 95 -7.09 24.70 -4.34
CA GLY A 95 -7.48 25.96 -4.95
C GLY A 95 -8.90 25.93 -5.53
N LEU A 96 -9.28 24.85 -6.22
CA LEU A 96 -10.61 24.64 -6.75
C LEU A 96 -11.67 24.52 -5.64
N LEU A 97 -11.35 23.77 -4.58
CA LEU A 97 -12.23 23.65 -3.42
C LEU A 97 -12.45 25.01 -2.75
N TYR A 98 -11.40 25.82 -2.56
CA TYR A 98 -11.56 27.16 -2.01
C TYR A 98 -12.43 28.06 -2.91
N GLN A 99 -12.28 27.98 -4.23
CA GLN A 99 -13.13 28.74 -5.16
C GLN A 99 -14.61 28.36 -5.03
N ASP A 100 -14.90 27.07 -4.89
CA ASP A 100 -16.25 26.56 -4.71
C ASP A 100 -16.85 27.01 -3.37
N LEU A 101 -16.07 26.93 -2.27
CA LEU A 101 -16.46 27.42 -0.95
C LEU A 101 -16.77 28.91 -0.96
N ILE A 102 -15.96 29.73 -1.62
CA ILE A 102 -16.20 31.17 -1.79
C ILE A 102 -17.49 31.39 -2.57
N LYS A 103 -17.66 30.69 -3.70
CA LYS A 103 -18.86 30.79 -4.55
C LYS A 103 -20.14 30.44 -3.80
N LYS A 104 -20.10 29.47 -2.90
CA LYS A 104 -21.24 29.01 -2.09
C LYS A 104 -21.44 29.83 -0.81
N GLY A 105 -20.53 30.74 -0.51
CA GLY A 105 -20.56 31.53 0.74
C GLY A 105 -20.21 30.71 1.99
N GLU A 106 -19.56 29.57 1.82
CA GLU A 106 -19.11 28.68 2.90
C GLU A 106 -17.72 29.07 3.42
N VAL A 107 -17.52 30.36 3.64
CA VAL A 107 -16.32 30.93 4.27
C VAL A 107 -16.61 31.27 5.73
N LEU A 108 -15.56 31.48 6.53
CA LEU A 108 -15.71 31.85 7.93
C LEU A 108 -16.36 33.23 8.06
N THR A 109 -17.01 33.49 9.20
CA THR A 109 -17.73 34.77 9.47
C THR A 109 -16.83 35.99 9.40
N ASP A 110 -15.53 35.84 9.60
CA ASP A 110 -14.52 36.88 9.46
C ASP A 110 -13.90 37.00 8.05
N GLY A 111 -14.45 36.22 7.09
CA GLY A 111 -14.01 36.20 5.70
C GLY A 111 -12.79 35.30 5.42
N ARG A 112 -12.23 34.62 6.43
CA ARG A 112 -11.14 33.67 6.22
C ARG A 112 -11.66 32.37 5.57
N LEU A 113 -10.77 31.66 4.89
CA LEU A 113 -11.03 30.36 4.35
C LEU A 113 -10.95 29.28 5.44
N PRO A 114 -11.81 28.26 5.39
CA PRO A 114 -11.70 27.13 6.32
C PRO A 114 -10.41 26.33 6.07
N PRO A 115 -9.85 25.67 7.09
CA PRO A 115 -8.68 24.83 6.90
C PRO A 115 -9.01 23.59 6.04
N ILE A 116 -8.05 23.19 5.21
CA ILE A 116 -8.11 21.95 4.40
C ILE A 116 -6.93 21.06 4.81
N LEU A 117 -7.18 19.80 5.11
CA LEU A 117 -6.17 18.75 5.26
C LEU A 117 -6.17 17.89 4.00
N PRO A 118 -5.21 18.04 3.09
CA PRO A 118 -5.08 17.20 1.91
C PRO A 118 -4.36 15.91 2.29
N ILE A 119 -4.96 14.77 1.93
CA ILE A 119 -4.44 13.43 2.22
C ILE A 119 -4.30 12.69 0.89
N VAL A 120 -3.17 12.04 0.68
CA VAL A 120 -2.97 11.07 -0.40
C VAL A 120 -2.86 9.70 0.23
N LEU A 121 -3.78 8.81 -0.13
CA LEU A 121 -3.78 7.41 0.26
C LEU A 121 -3.16 6.60 -0.88
N TYR A 122 -2.07 5.90 -0.59
CA TYR A 122 -1.29 5.18 -1.59
C TYR A 122 -1.21 3.69 -1.26
N ASN A 123 -1.72 2.86 -2.19
CA ASN A 123 -1.73 1.40 -2.10
C ASN A 123 -0.86 0.71 -3.18
N GLY A 124 -0.05 1.47 -3.93
CA GLY A 124 0.78 0.94 -5.00
C GLY A 124 1.93 0.06 -4.52
N LYS A 125 2.41 -0.85 -5.38
CA LYS A 125 3.48 -1.82 -5.04
C LYS A 125 4.85 -1.19 -4.86
N GLN A 126 5.12 -0.03 -5.46
CA GLN A 126 6.41 0.65 -5.38
C GLN A 126 6.38 1.62 -4.19
N ARG A 127 7.54 1.83 -3.57
CA ARG A 127 7.65 2.85 -2.53
C ARG A 127 7.34 4.23 -3.11
N TRP A 128 6.59 5.05 -2.38
CA TRP A 128 6.35 6.44 -2.77
C TRP A 128 7.64 7.26 -2.77
N THR A 129 7.92 7.92 -3.90
CA THR A 129 9.15 8.72 -4.09
C THR A 129 8.88 10.15 -4.55
N ALA A 130 7.60 10.50 -4.80
CA ALA A 130 7.25 11.85 -5.22
C ALA A 130 7.32 12.85 -4.05
N ALA A 131 7.61 14.11 -4.40
CA ALA A 131 7.64 15.21 -3.44
C ALA A 131 6.26 15.42 -2.79
N THR A 132 6.24 15.64 -1.48
CA THR A 132 5.02 15.94 -0.71
C THR A 132 4.76 17.45 -0.54
N ASN A 133 5.61 18.30 -1.12
CA ASN A 133 5.46 19.74 -1.13
C ASN A 133 5.72 20.26 -2.55
N VAL A 134 4.85 21.11 -3.07
CA VAL A 134 5.03 21.72 -4.39
C VAL A 134 6.31 22.53 -4.50
N PHE A 135 6.77 23.12 -3.41
CA PHE A 135 8.04 23.86 -3.31
C PHE A 135 9.22 23.02 -3.84
N ASP A 136 9.25 21.73 -3.54
CA ASP A 136 10.33 20.81 -3.89
C ASP A 136 10.31 20.41 -5.38
N LEU A 137 9.23 20.70 -6.11
CA LEU A 137 9.10 20.47 -7.56
C LEU A 137 9.66 21.63 -8.39
N ILE A 138 9.93 22.79 -7.75
CA ILE A 138 10.32 24.02 -8.46
C ILE A 138 11.82 24.18 -8.35
N LEU A 139 12.45 24.44 -9.52
CA LEU A 139 13.89 24.70 -9.59
C LEU A 139 14.31 25.78 -8.60
N PRO A 140 15.31 25.55 -7.74
CA PRO A 140 15.84 26.57 -6.85
C PRO A 140 16.56 27.67 -7.67
N VAL A 141 16.23 28.93 -7.37
CA VAL A 141 16.85 30.09 -8.00
C VAL A 141 17.24 31.12 -6.94
N PRO A 142 18.36 31.84 -7.10
CA PRO A 142 18.79 32.83 -6.10
C PRO A 142 17.91 34.08 -6.11
N GLY A 143 17.86 34.76 -4.99
CA GLY A 143 17.28 36.10 -4.86
C GLY A 143 15.77 36.15 -4.66
N LEU A 144 15.13 37.17 -5.23
CA LEU A 144 13.72 37.50 -4.94
C LEU A 144 12.76 36.40 -5.38
N VAL A 145 13.00 35.76 -6.52
CA VAL A 145 12.10 34.74 -7.07
C VAL A 145 11.92 33.55 -6.14
N GLU A 146 12.94 33.17 -5.37
CA GLU A 146 12.86 32.07 -4.39
C GLU A 146 11.78 32.32 -3.33
N GLN A 147 11.55 33.58 -2.97
CA GLN A 147 10.57 33.97 -1.95
C GLN A 147 9.12 33.83 -2.42
N PHE A 148 8.89 33.73 -3.73
CA PHE A 148 7.56 33.58 -4.33
C PHE A 148 7.23 32.12 -4.71
N LYS A 149 8.09 31.17 -4.39
CA LYS A 149 7.77 29.77 -4.58
C LYS A 149 6.63 29.35 -3.64
N PRO A 150 5.54 28.75 -4.14
CA PRO A 150 4.43 28.34 -3.29
C PRO A 150 4.83 27.19 -2.38
N HIS A 151 4.25 27.16 -1.18
CA HIS A 151 4.31 26.07 -0.24
C HIS A 151 2.92 25.46 -0.11
N ALA A 152 2.72 24.28 -0.67
CA ALA A 152 1.51 23.49 -0.51
C ALA A 152 1.91 22.03 -0.26
N ARG A 153 1.47 21.49 0.86
CA ARG A 153 1.81 20.13 1.32
C ARG A 153 0.57 19.26 1.36
N TYR A 154 0.78 17.96 1.21
CA TYR A 154 -0.22 16.96 1.54
C TYR A 154 0.36 15.93 2.53
N LEU A 155 -0.53 15.28 3.27
CA LEU A 155 -0.20 14.15 4.10
C LEU A 155 -0.21 12.89 3.25
N LEU A 156 0.90 12.18 3.19
CA LEU A 156 0.98 10.87 2.54
C LEU A 156 0.69 9.77 3.56
N ILE A 157 -0.26 8.91 3.26
CA ILE A 157 -0.49 7.64 3.94
C ILE A 157 -0.15 6.54 2.94
N ASP A 158 1.04 5.97 3.07
CA ASP A 158 1.54 4.85 2.25
C ASP A 158 1.30 3.55 3.00
N GLU A 159 0.39 2.71 2.52
CA GLU A 159 0.00 1.43 3.13
C GLU A 159 1.19 0.50 3.35
N ASN A 160 2.17 0.54 2.42
CA ASN A 160 3.38 -0.29 2.52
C ASN A 160 4.31 0.12 3.67
N SER A 161 4.05 1.26 4.31
CA SER A 161 4.84 1.73 5.46
C SER A 161 4.45 1.03 6.77
N TYR A 162 3.36 0.25 6.77
CA TYR A 162 2.83 -0.40 7.97
C TYR A 162 3.01 -1.91 7.89
N SER A 163 3.55 -2.51 8.94
CA SER A 163 3.58 -3.97 9.08
C SER A 163 2.20 -4.53 9.45
N ASP A 164 1.92 -5.80 9.12
CA ASP A 164 0.67 -6.46 9.52
C ASP A 164 0.43 -6.42 11.03
N HIS A 165 1.49 -6.55 11.83
CA HIS A 165 1.41 -6.44 13.29
C HIS A 165 0.95 -5.03 13.75
N GLN A 166 1.48 -3.96 13.14
CA GLN A 166 1.05 -2.59 13.45
C GLN A 166 -0.42 -2.39 13.07
N LEU A 167 -0.82 -2.80 11.86
CA LEU A 167 -2.21 -2.71 11.39
C LEU A 167 -3.16 -3.51 12.28
N ALA A 168 -2.80 -4.73 12.67
CA ALA A 168 -3.62 -5.57 13.56
C ALA A 168 -3.86 -4.93 14.94
N SER A 169 -2.89 -4.15 15.43
CA SER A 169 -3.00 -3.47 16.74
C SER A 169 -3.99 -2.30 16.74
N LEU A 170 -4.24 -1.66 15.58
CA LEU A 170 -5.13 -0.51 15.46
C LEU A 170 -6.61 -0.86 15.65
N LYS A 171 -7.02 -2.08 15.32
CA LYS A 171 -8.40 -2.58 15.45
C LYS A 171 -9.45 -1.66 14.83
N ASN A 172 -9.19 -1.15 13.64
CA ASN A 172 -10.10 -0.28 12.89
C ASN A 172 -10.32 -0.76 11.45
N LEU A 173 -11.37 -0.25 10.79
CA LEU A 173 -11.79 -0.70 9.47
C LEU A 173 -10.75 -0.40 8.39
N VAL A 174 -10.10 0.75 8.42
CA VAL A 174 -9.06 1.11 7.44
C VAL A 174 -7.85 0.19 7.55
N ALA A 175 -7.42 -0.11 8.79
CA ALA A 175 -6.35 -1.09 9.01
C ALA A 175 -6.73 -2.49 8.49
N ALA A 176 -8.00 -2.88 8.63
CA ALA A 176 -8.50 -4.14 8.08
C ALA A 176 -8.44 -4.17 6.55
N ILE A 177 -8.78 -3.06 5.87
CA ILE A 177 -8.67 -2.93 4.42
C ILE A 177 -7.22 -3.03 3.97
N PHE A 178 -6.29 -2.29 4.58
CA PHE A 178 -4.85 -2.35 4.25
C PHE A 178 -4.29 -3.76 4.42
N ARG A 179 -4.68 -4.47 5.49
CA ARG A 179 -4.30 -5.89 5.68
C ARG A 179 -4.86 -6.80 4.61
N PHE A 180 -6.06 -6.52 4.11
CA PHE A 180 -6.69 -7.29 3.04
C PHE A 180 -6.02 -7.02 1.68
N GLU A 181 -5.59 -5.80 1.43
CA GLU A 181 -4.88 -5.45 0.19
C GLU A 181 -3.49 -6.08 0.13
N HIS A 182 -2.83 -6.28 1.27
CA HIS A 182 -1.49 -6.87 1.39
C HIS A 182 -1.47 -8.08 2.33
N PRO A 183 -2.26 -9.16 2.05
CA PRO A 183 -2.32 -10.30 2.96
C PRO A 183 -1.01 -11.08 2.97
N ALA A 184 -0.53 -11.40 4.16
CA ALA A 184 0.68 -12.21 4.32
C ALA A 184 0.49 -13.65 3.82
N ASN A 185 -0.73 -14.18 3.95
CA ASN A 185 -1.09 -15.54 3.54
C ASN A 185 -2.64 -15.70 3.52
N PRO A 186 -3.18 -16.80 2.97
CA PRO A 186 -4.63 -17.05 2.93
C PRO A 186 -5.30 -17.12 4.30
N GLU A 187 -4.60 -17.61 5.32
CA GLU A 187 -5.13 -17.68 6.69
C GLU A 187 -5.35 -16.28 7.28
N SER A 188 -4.50 -15.29 6.93
CA SER A 188 -4.70 -13.89 7.31
C SER A 188 -6.02 -13.33 6.78
N ILE A 189 -6.41 -13.70 5.56
CA ILE A 189 -7.71 -13.31 4.98
C ILE A 189 -8.86 -13.92 5.77
N ARG A 190 -8.77 -15.22 6.11
CA ARG A 190 -9.80 -15.91 6.89
C ARG A 190 -10.01 -15.27 8.26
N GLN A 191 -8.92 -14.99 8.97
CA GLN A 191 -8.96 -14.33 10.28
C GLN A 191 -9.53 -12.93 10.19
N LEU A 192 -9.19 -12.18 9.16
CA LEU A 192 -9.69 -10.83 8.94
C LEU A 192 -11.21 -10.81 8.69
N LEU A 193 -11.72 -11.76 7.89
CA LEU A 193 -13.16 -11.91 7.66
C LEU A 193 -13.92 -12.22 8.97
N LEU A 194 -13.35 -13.07 9.82
CA LEU A 194 -13.95 -13.36 11.14
C LEU A 194 -13.98 -12.11 12.05
N LEU A 195 -12.90 -11.34 12.07
CA LEU A 195 -12.84 -10.08 12.83
C LEU A 195 -13.85 -9.05 12.33
N LEU A 196 -13.99 -8.89 11.03
CA LEU A 196 -14.95 -7.97 10.43
C LEU A 196 -16.39 -8.42 10.72
N ASP A 197 -16.68 -9.72 10.70
CA ASP A 197 -17.96 -10.29 11.09
C ASP A 197 -18.32 -9.94 12.55
N GLU A 198 -17.36 -10.04 13.46
CA GLU A 198 -17.52 -9.69 14.88
C GLU A 198 -17.71 -8.19 15.09
N TRP A 199 -16.87 -7.35 14.47
CA TRP A 199 -16.91 -5.90 14.66
C TRP A 199 -18.16 -5.24 14.09
N LEU A 200 -18.77 -5.85 13.07
CA LEU A 200 -19.87 -5.27 12.31
C LEU A 200 -21.20 -6.00 12.52
N VAL A 201 -21.34 -6.71 13.64
CA VAL A 201 -22.54 -7.51 13.92
C VAL A 201 -23.83 -6.68 13.86
N ASP A 202 -23.78 -5.44 14.37
CA ASP A 202 -24.89 -4.50 14.41
C ASP A 202 -24.88 -3.47 13.25
N ARG A 203 -24.05 -3.68 12.24
CA ARG A 203 -23.84 -2.74 11.11
C ARG A 203 -24.02 -3.44 9.75
N PRO A 204 -25.25 -3.82 9.38
CA PRO A 204 -25.54 -4.52 8.14
C PRO A 204 -25.18 -3.70 6.88
N ASP A 205 -25.25 -2.38 6.96
CA ASP A 205 -24.87 -1.42 5.94
C ASP A 205 -23.36 -1.53 5.60
N LEU A 206 -22.50 -1.49 6.61
CA LEU A 206 -21.05 -1.63 6.45
C LEU A 206 -20.65 -3.05 6.06
N ARG A 207 -21.32 -4.07 6.61
CA ARG A 207 -21.11 -5.48 6.22
C ARG A 207 -21.30 -5.66 4.72
N ARG A 208 -22.41 -5.16 4.19
CA ARG A 208 -22.72 -5.22 2.76
C ARG A 208 -21.69 -4.44 1.93
N MET A 209 -21.35 -3.22 2.35
CA MET A 209 -20.38 -2.37 1.66
C MET A 209 -19.02 -3.07 1.56
N ILE A 210 -18.52 -3.59 2.65
CA ILE A 210 -17.24 -4.29 2.71
C ILE A 210 -17.29 -5.60 1.92
N ALA A 211 -18.38 -6.37 1.99
CA ALA A 211 -18.54 -7.60 1.22
C ALA A 211 -18.47 -7.36 -0.30
N ILE A 212 -19.13 -6.30 -0.79
CA ILE A 212 -19.08 -5.89 -2.20
C ILE A 212 -17.66 -5.50 -2.60
N TRP A 213 -16.98 -4.69 -1.78
CA TRP A 213 -15.62 -4.25 -2.04
C TRP A 213 -14.63 -5.43 -2.03
N LEU A 214 -14.69 -6.31 -1.02
CA LEU A 214 -13.85 -7.49 -0.92
C LEU A 214 -14.03 -8.42 -2.12
N ARG A 215 -15.28 -8.64 -2.53
CA ARG A 215 -15.59 -9.44 -3.72
C ARG A 215 -14.95 -8.83 -4.97
N ALA A 216 -15.13 -7.53 -5.20
CA ALA A 216 -14.55 -6.84 -6.35
C ALA A 216 -13.02 -6.95 -6.35
N THR A 217 -12.38 -6.73 -5.22
CA THR A 217 -10.92 -6.84 -5.06
C THR A 217 -10.42 -8.26 -5.33
N LEU A 218 -11.12 -9.30 -4.83
CA LEU A 218 -10.74 -10.70 -5.05
C LEU A 218 -10.86 -11.15 -6.52
N ILE A 219 -11.91 -10.72 -7.22
CA ILE A 219 -12.11 -11.07 -8.63
C ILE A 219 -11.00 -10.49 -9.52
N HIS A 220 -10.52 -9.29 -9.21
CA HIS A 220 -9.49 -8.60 -10.01
C HIS A 220 -8.05 -9.05 -9.68
N ARG A 221 -7.85 -9.79 -8.59
CA ARG A 221 -6.52 -10.33 -8.26
C ARG A 221 -6.20 -11.54 -9.14
N ALA A 222 -5.13 -11.40 -9.94
CA ALA A 222 -4.63 -12.46 -10.83
C ALA A 222 -4.31 -13.77 -10.08
N ASP A 223 -3.94 -13.67 -8.81
CA ASP A 223 -3.57 -14.81 -7.96
C ASP A 223 -4.77 -15.68 -7.58
N TYR A 224 -5.98 -15.13 -7.65
CA TYR A 224 -7.15 -15.85 -7.12
C TYR A 224 -8.10 -16.41 -8.20
N ARG A 225 -8.13 -15.82 -9.41
CA ARG A 225 -8.93 -16.27 -10.58
C ARG A 225 -10.32 -16.81 -10.23
N ILE A 226 -11.05 -16.13 -9.34
CA ILE A 226 -12.31 -16.61 -8.80
C ILE A 226 -13.47 -15.94 -9.50
N LEU A 227 -14.41 -16.72 -9.98
CA LEU A 227 -15.76 -16.26 -10.28
C LEU A 227 -16.57 -16.34 -8.99
N LEU A 228 -16.73 -15.23 -8.31
CA LEU A 228 -17.62 -15.12 -7.15
C LEU A 228 -18.97 -14.59 -7.62
N PRO A 229 -20.09 -15.25 -7.27
CA PRO A 229 -21.42 -14.71 -7.50
C PRO A 229 -21.62 -13.41 -6.71
N GLU A 230 -22.75 -12.74 -6.92
CA GLU A 230 -23.09 -11.56 -6.13
C GLU A 230 -23.22 -11.94 -4.65
N VAL A 231 -22.64 -11.13 -3.78
CA VAL A 231 -22.71 -11.26 -2.34
C VAL A 231 -23.30 -9.99 -1.74
N ASN A 232 -24.13 -10.15 -0.73
CA ASN A 232 -24.77 -9.05 -0.04
C ASN A 232 -24.37 -8.93 1.43
N ASP A 233 -23.59 -9.90 1.94
CA ASP A 233 -23.14 -9.92 3.34
C ASP A 233 -21.76 -10.58 3.46
N LEU A 234 -21.00 -10.19 4.50
CA LEU A 234 -19.69 -10.76 4.82
C LEU A 234 -19.76 -12.25 5.15
N GLN A 235 -20.84 -12.72 5.79
CA GLN A 235 -21.01 -14.12 6.12
C GLN A 235 -21.19 -14.99 4.86
N GLU A 236 -21.96 -14.50 3.88
CA GLU A 236 -22.07 -15.16 2.59
C GLU A 236 -20.71 -15.27 1.92
N LEU A 237 -19.96 -14.16 1.85
CA LEU A 237 -18.62 -14.13 1.28
C LEU A 237 -17.68 -15.11 1.99
N ARG A 238 -17.71 -15.15 3.32
CA ARG A 238 -16.89 -16.06 4.13
C ARG A 238 -17.18 -17.51 3.86
N ILE A 239 -18.46 -17.89 3.76
CA ILE A 239 -18.87 -19.27 3.46
C ILE A 239 -18.37 -19.67 2.06
N MET A 240 -18.55 -18.81 1.07
CA MET A 240 -18.13 -19.07 -0.30
C MET A 240 -16.61 -19.15 -0.47
N LEU A 241 -15.87 -18.43 0.36
CA LEU A 241 -14.40 -18.43 0.34
C LEU A 241 -13.81 -19.57 1.18
N ALA A 242 -14.57 -20.21 2.08
CA ALA A 242 -14.02 -21.20 3.02
C ALA A 242 -13.24 -22.31 2.31
N ASP A 243 -13.86 -23.00 1.35
CA ASP A 243 -13.21 -24.08 0.61
C ASP A 243 -12.02 -23.58 -0.21
N ARG A 244 -12.14 -22.38 -0.80
CA ARG A 244 -11.07 -21.76 -1.60
C ARG A 244 -9.88 -21.32 -0.76
N LEU A 245 -10.13 -20.79 0.41
CA LEU A 245 -9.05 -20.42 1.34
C LEU A 245 -8.29 -21.65 1.84
N GLU A 246 -8.95 -22.79 2.02
CA GLU A 246 -8.28 -24.06 2.35
C GLU A 246 -7.42 -24.55 1.18
N GLU A 247 -7.92 -24.52 -0.06
CA GLU A 247 -7.15 -24.86 -1.25
C GLU A 247 -5.91 -23.97 -1.39
N TRP A 248 -6.06 -22.68 -1.19
CA TRP A 248 -4.94 -21.73 -1.24
C TRP A 248 -3.94 -21.91 -0.10
N ALA A 249 -4.41 -22.17 1.10
CA ALA A 249 -3.53 -22.47 2.23
C ALA A 249 -2.68 -23.71 1.96
N HIS A 250 -3.27 -24.72 1.33
CA HIS A 250 -2.54 -25.94 0.93
C HIS A 250 -1.53 -25.65 -0.19
N GLN A 251 -1.90 -24.89 -1.22
CA GLN A 251 -0.99 -24.50 -2.31
C GLN A 251 0.16 -23.66 -1.78
N TYR A 252 -0.12 -22.64 -0.98
CA TYR A 252 0.87 -21.76 -0.36
C TYR A 252 1.88 -22.53 0.50
N LYS A 253 1.37 -23.48 1.32
CA LYS A 253 2.23 -24.35 2.13
C LYS A 253 3.12 -25.25 1.25
N THR A 254 2.58 -25.78 0.16
CA THR A 254 3.30 -26.65 -0.77
C THR A 254 4.40 -25.86 -1.50
N GLU A 255 4.07 -24.68 -2.01
CA GLU A 255 5.03 -23.78 -2.66
C GLU A 255 6.13 -23.33 -1.69
N GLY A 256 5.76 -22.92 -0.47
CA GLY A 256 6.72 -22.55 0.57
C GLY A 256 7.66 -23.71 0.96
N MET A 257 7.12 -24.94 1.01
CA MET A 257 7.94 -26.12 1.29
C MET A 257 8.87 -26.45 0.12
N GLN A 258 8.41 -26.31 -1.12
CA GLN A 258 9.26 -26.48 -2.31
C GLN A 258 10.38 -25.44 -2.39
N GLN A 259 10.04 -24.16 -2.16
CA GLN A 259 11.02 -23.09 -2.14
C GLN A 259 12.04 -23.27 -1.01
N GLY A 260 11.59 -23.64 0.20
CA GLY A 260 12.46 -23.92 1.33
C GLY A 260 13.39 -25.10 1.08
N MET A 261 12.88 -26.16 0.46
CA MET A 261 13.66 -27.32 0.06
C MET A 261 14.71 -26.96 -1.00
N GLN A 262 14.32 -26.19 -2.02
CA GLN A 262 15.24 -25.73 -3.06
C GLN A 262 16.35 -24.83 -2.49
N GLN A 263 15.99 -23.88 -1.64
CA GLN A 263 16.97 -23.02 -0.96
C GLN A 263 17.89 -23.82 -0.03
N GLY A 264 17.34 -24.80 0.70
CA GLY A 264 18.11 -25.68 1.57
C GLY A 264 19.09 -26.55 0.78
N MET A 265 18.68 -27.07 -0.37
CA MET A 265 19.57 -27.82 -1.29
C MET A 265 20.70 -26.91 -1.80
N GLN A 266 20.35 -25.74 -2.36
CA GLN A 266 21.34 -24.78 -2.85
C GLN A 266 22.38 -24.39 -1.78
N GLN A 267 21.93 -24.09 -0.56
CA GLN A 267 22.83 -23.78 0.56
C GLN A 267 23.70 -24.96 0.96
N GLY A 268 23.10 -26.17 0.99
CA GLY A 268 23.82 -27.40 1.32
C GLY A 268 24.92 -27.72 0.30
N GLU A 269 24.61 -27.61 -0.99
CA GLU A 269 25.56 -27.80 -2.09
C GLU A 269 26.67 -26.73 -2.09
N ALA A 270 26.29 -25.46 -1.87
CA ALA A 270 27.28 -24.37 -1.73
C ALA A 270 28.27 -24.62 -0.58
N LEU A 271 27.78 -25.08 0.57
CA LEU A 271 28.63 -25.46 1.71
C LEU A 271 29.50 -26.67 1.41
N ALA A 272 28.96 -27.67 0.71
CA ALA A 272 29.73 -28.85 0.28
C ALA A 272 30.85 -28.44 -0.67
N LEU A 273 30.56 -27.60 -1.66
CA LEU A 273 31.53 -27.06 -2.61
C LEU A 273 32.64 -26.27 -1.88
N GLN A 274 32.30 -25.39 -0.96
CA GLN A 274 33.27 -24.63 -0.15
C GLN A 274 34.20 -25.56 0.64
N LYS A 275 33.65 -26.62 1.27
CA LYS A 275 34.47 -27.62 2.01
C LYS A 275 35.41 -28.35 1.08
N LEU A 276 34.96 -28.79 -0.10
CA LEU A 276 35.79 -29.48 -1.08
C LEU A 276 36.91 -28.59 -1.61
N LEU A 277 36.58 -27.34 -1.97
CA LEU A 277 37.54 -26.34 -2.44
C LEU A 277 38.61 -26.06 -1.36
N THR A 278 38.18 -25.83 -0.11
CA THR A 278 39.09 -25.59 1.01
C THR A 278 40.02 -26.79 1.23
N LYS A 279 39.49 -28.01 1.15
CA LYS A 279 40.27 -29.23 1.32
C LYS A 279 41.29 -29.44 0.20
N ARG A 280 40.95 -29.07 -1.04
CA ARG A 280 41.77 -29.33 -2.22
C ARG A 280 42.75 -28.21 -2.54
N PHE A 281 42.34 -26.96 -2.43
CA PHE A 281 43.09 -25.79 -2.85
C PHE A 281 43.53 -24.87 -1.71
N GLY A 282 43.08 -25.14 -0.45
CA GLY A 282 43.40 -24.30 0.69
C GLY A 282 42.41 -23.17 0.90
N ALA A 283 42.88 -22.02 1.39
CA ALA A 283 42.02 -20.88 1.71
C ALA A 283 41.35 -20.31 0.46
N ILE A 284 40.05 -20.11 0.52
CA ILE A 284 39.22 -19.56 -0.57
C ILE A 284 39.15 -18.04 -0.42
N SER A 285 39.29 -17.31 -1.53
CA SER A 285 39.18 -15.86 -1.51
C SER A 285 37.74 -15.39 -1.22
N PRO A 286 37.52 -14.20 -0.62
CA PRO A 286 36.22 -13.65 -0.37
C PRO A 286 35.37 -13.51 -1.65
N ASP A 287 35.99 -13.22 -2.79
CA ASP A 287 35.31 -13.05 -4.09
C ASP A 287 34.68 -14.37 -4.57
N ILE A 288 35.42 -15.48 -4.44
CA ILE A 288 34.92 -16.81 -4.77
C ILE A 288 33.79 -17.23 -3.83
N LEU A 289 33.93 -16.95 -2.53
CA LEU A 289 32.85 -17.21 -1.57
C LEU A 289 31.56 -16.43 -1.92
N ALA A 290 31.68 -15.18 -2.31
CA ALA A 290 30.56 -14.37 -2.76
C ALA A 290 29.94 -14.94 -4.04
N GLN A 291 30.75 -15.36 -5.00
CA GLN A 291 30.32 -15.99 -6.25
C GLN A 291 29.54 -17.29 -6.00
N ILE A 292 30.04 -18.17 -5.12
CA ILE A 292 29.34 -19.40 -4.72
C ILE A 292 28.01 -19.07 -4.05
N SER A 293 27.97 -18.10 -3.14
CA SER A 293 26.77 -17.72 -2.40
C SER A 293 25.67 -17.13 -3.27
N SER A 294 26.03 -16.51 -4.40
CA SER A 294 25.10 -15.89 -5.35
C SER A 294 24.74 -16.80 -6.53
N ALA A 295 25.41 -17.95 -6.68
CA ALA A 295 25.24 -18.85 -7.81
C ALA A 295 23.93 -19.63 -7.73
N LYS A 296 23.34 -19.95 -8.88
CA LYS A 296 22.19 -20.85 -8.99
C LYS A 296 22.63 -22.30 -8.75
N THR A 297 21.68 -23.15 -8.35
CA THR A 297 21.91 -24.58 -8.08
C THR A 297 22.65 -25.29 -9.22
N GLU A 298 22.19 -25.07 -10.47
CA GLU A 298 22.81 -25.71 -11.63
C GLU A 298 24.28 -25.33 -11.81
N GLN A 299 24.65 -24.11 -11.42
CA GLN A 299 26.02 -23.64 -11.48
C GLN A 299 26.89 -24.25 -10.37
N ILE A 300 26.31 -24.43 -9.17
CA ILE A 300 27.00 -25.07 -8.03
C ILE A 300 27.23 -26.54 -8.33
N GLU A 301 26.24 -27.24 -8.87
CA GLU A 301 26.34 -28.63 -9.33
C GLU A 301 27.48 -28.81 -10.36
N LEU A 302 27.52 -27.92 -11.37
CA LEU A 302 28.57 -27.92 -12.38
C LEU A 302 29.98 -27.80 -11.72
N TRP A 303 30.12 -26.90 -10.77
CA TRP A 303 31.38 -26.75 -10.04
C TRP A 303 31.71 -27.95 -9.13
N LEU A 304 30.69 -28.59 -8.53
CA LEU A 304 30.86 -29.81 -7.74
C LEU A 304 31.36 -30.96 -8.61
N ASP A 305 30.85 -31.13 -9.82
CA ASP A 305 31.30 -32.16 -10.75
C ASP A 305 32.75 -31.93 -11.20
N GLN A 306 33.11 -30.68 -11.45
CA GLN A 306 34.44 -30.31 -11.96
C GLN A 306 35.49 -30.13 -10.89
N VAL A 307 35.10 -29.96 -9.62
CA VAL A 307 36.06 -29.65 -8.54
C VAL A 307 37.15 -30.71 -8.37
N MET A 308 36.87 -31.96 -8.66
CA MET A 308 37.83 -33.06 -8.54
C MET A 308 38.86 -33.11 -9.68
N ASP A 309 38.52 -32.63 -10.85
CA ASP A 309 39.33 -32.66 -12.07
C ASP A 309 40.12 -31.35 -12.30
N ALA A 310 39.64 -30.23 -11.75
CA ALA A 310 40.26 -28.92 -11.92
C ALA A 310 41.65 -28.88 -11.33
N GLN A 311 42.63 -28.35 -12.07
CA GLN A 311 44.02 -28.20 -11.61
C GLN A 311 44.19 -27.02 -10.66
N THR A 312 43.46 -25.94 -10.87
CA THR A 312 43.48 -24.75 -9.99
C THR A 312 42.06 -24.22 -9.77
N ILE A 313 41.90 -23.39 -8.73
CA ILE A 313 40.59 -22.80 -8.40
C ILE A 313 40.15 -21.77 -9.44
N GLU A 314 41.10 -21.07 -10.08
CA GLU A 314 40.83 -20.07 -11.10
C GLU A 314 40.22 -20.68 -12.38
N ILE A 315 40.67 -21.89 -12.74
CA ILE A 315 40.11 -22.62 -13.91
C ILE A 315 38.65 -22.99 -13.65
N LEU A 316 38.30 -23.35 -12.41
CA LEU A 316 36.95 -23.74 -12.05
C LEU A 316 35.96 -22.56 -12.11
N PHE A 317 36.41 -21.35 -11.74
CA PHE A 317 35.55 -20.14 -11.68
C PHE A 317 35.72 -19.20 -12.90
N GLY A 318 36.37 -19.65 -13.97
CA GLY A 318 36.49 -18.91 -15.22
C GLY A 318 37.46 -17.72 -15.20
N GLY A 319 38.50 -17.79 -14.34
CA GLY A 319 39.62 -16.86 -14.40
C GLY A 319 40.42 -17.03 -15.71
N PRO A 320 41.05 -15.96 -16.25
CA PRO A 320 41.86 -16.08 -17.47
C PRO A 320 42.97 -17.10 -17.24
N ALA A 321 43.05 -18.10 -18.13
CA ALA A 321 44.16 -19.00 -18.18
C ALA A 321 45.44 -18.16 -18.41
N THR A 322 46.24 -17.93 -17.38
CA THR A 322 47.60 -17.38 -17.53
C THR A 322 48.44 -18.47 -18.17
N HIS A 323 48.73 -18.25 -19.45
CA HIS A 323 49.73 -19.01 -20.18
C HIS A 323 51.12 -18.65 -19.71
#